data_42dde1dae672d4755395fed9a3c2e63b
#
_entry.id   42dde1dae672d4755395fed9a3c2e63b
#
_cell.length_a   1.000
_cell.length_b   1.000
_cell.length_c   1.000
_cell.angle_alpha   90.00
_cell.angle_beta   90.00
_cell.angle_gamma   90.00
#
_symmetry.space_group_name_H-M   'P 1'
#
loop_
_entity.id
_entity.type
_entity.pdbx_description
1 polymer ?
#
loop_
_entity_poly.entity_id
_entity_poly.type
_entity_poly.pdbx_seq_one_letter_code
_entity_poly.pdbx_strand_id
1 'polypeptide(L)'
;QQLFRDQYDRGALGYVQESLRKVFTRLTLHDNYFWRLYLHGSYTESCSPSYLHKENFDAIRQQTDKLKTHTTTISQFLKDHPKPYSHYILLDHQDWLAEHNVPALEEEWRLILENSKPGTRILLRSAAEEVTFFPDFVHDAVEFEHEKTLETHERDRVGTYASVYMGIVK
;
A
#
# COMPACT_ATOMS: atom_id res chain seq x y z
N GLN A 1 -9.40 12.69 -8.55
CA GLN A 1 -10.87 12.70 -8.82
C GLN A 1 -11.20 12.16 -10.21
N GLN A 2 -10.37 12.42 -11.22
CA GLN A 2 -10.58 11.92 -12.59
C GLN A 2 -10.56 10.39 -12.61
N LEU A 3 -9.57 9.76 -11.98
CA LEU A 3 -9.44 8.32 -11.85
C LEU A 3 -10.72 7.64 -11.34
N PHE A 4 -11.39 8.21 -10.32
CA PHE A 4 -12.66 7.68 -9.82
C PHE A 4 -13.82 7.87 -10.80
N ARG A 5 -13.79 8.95 -11.62
CA ARG A 5 -14.82 9.19 -12.63
C ARG A 5 -14.73 8.21 -13.79
N ASP A 6 -13.51 7.83 -14.14
CA ASP A 6 -13.25 6.96 -15.28
C ASP A 6 -13.49 5.47 -14.96
N GLN A 7 -13.33 5.08 -13.71
CA GLN A 7 -13.42 3.68 -13.27
C GLN A 7 -14.70 3.31 -12.50
N TYR A 8 -15.46 4.29 -12.01
CA TYR A 8 -16.67 4.03 -11.22
C TYR A 8 -17.87 4.83 -11.73
N ASP A 9 -19.00 4.17 -11.96
CA ASP A 9 -20.24 4.78 -12.49
C ASP A 9 -20.71 6.04 -11.77
N ARG A 10 -20.37 6.18 -10.49
CA ARG A 10 -20.71 7.33 -9.65
C ARG A 10 -19.47 8.05 -9.12
N GLY A 11 -18.33 7.88 -9.77
CA GLY A 11 -17.07 8.46 -9.32
C GLY A 11 -16.72 8.04 -7.88
N ALA A 12 -16.25 8.96 -7.05
CA ALA A 12 -15.85 8.68 -5.68
C ALA A 12 -16.97 8.07 -4.80
N LEU A 13 -18.24 8.43 -5.06
CA LEU A 13 -19.37 7.85 -4.32
C LEU A 13 -19.57 6.38 -4.67
N GLY A 14 -19.45 6.02 -5.95
CA GLY A 14 -19.52 4.63 -6.41
C GLY A 14 -18.42 3.79 -5.77
N TYR A 15 -17.18 4.29 -5.81
CA TYR A 15 -16.03 3.69 -5.15
C TYR A 15 -16.28 3.40 -3.65
N VAL A 16 -16.75 4.39 -2.89
CA VAL A 16 -17.04 4.22 -1.47
C VAL A 16 -18.15 3.19 -1.23
N GLN A 17 -19.22 3.22 -2.04
CA GLN A 17 -20.32 2.25 -1.92
C GLN A 17 -19.86 0.82 -2.20
N GLU A 18 -19.06 0.61 -3.23
CA GLU A 18 -18.51 -0.71 -3.57
C GLU A 18 -17.54 -1.23 -2.52
N SER A 19 -16.65 -0.36 -2.03
CA SER A 19 -15.71 -0.69 -0.95
C SER A 19 -16.45 -1.11 0.32
N LEU A 20 -17.44 -0.34 0.75
CA LEU A 20 -18.27 -0.69 1.91
C LEU A 20 -19.05 -1.99 1.68
N ARG A 21 -19.64 -2.17 0.50
CA ARG A 21 -20.33 -3.41 0.16
C ARG A 21 -19.39 -4.61 0.24
N LYS A 22 -18.17 -4.53 -0.35
CA LYS A 22 -17.15 -5.57 -0.25
C LYS A 22 -16.84 -5.92 1.20
N VAL A 23 -16.56 -4.91 2.03
CA VAL A 23 -16.24 -5.09 3.44
C VAL A 23 -17.38 -5.82 4.19
N PHE A 24 -18.62 -5.34 4.08
CA PHE A 24 -19.73 -5.85 4.87
C PHE A 24 -20.38 -7.12 4.31
N THR A 25 -20.04 -7.54 3.09
CA THR A 25 -20.62 -8.77 2.49
C THR A 25 -19.60 -9.88 2.26
N ARG A 26 -18.30 -9.57 2.20
CA ARG A 26 -17.26 -10.54 1.84
C ARG A 26 -16.21 -10.73 2.91
N LEU A 27 -15.91 -9.69 3.71
CA LEU A 27 -14.89 -9.78 4.74
C LEU A 27 -15.48 -10.25 6.08
N THR A 28 -14.71 -11.03 6.82
CA THR A 28 -15.03 -11.41 8.18
C THR A 28 -14.85 -10.20 9.09
N LEU A 29 -15.90 -9.78 9.80
CA LEU A 29 -15.81 -8.66 10.75
C LEU A 29 -15.37 -9.11 12.15
N HIS A 30 -15.40 -10.39 12.45
CA HIS A 30 -15.08 -10.93 13.77
C HIS A 30 -13.62 -10.65 14.18
N ASP A 31 -12.67 -10.80 13.25
CA ASP A 31 -11.24 -10.60 13.46
C ASP A 31 -10.69 -9.37 12.72
N ASN A 32 -11.58 -8.56 12.15
CA ASN A 32 -11.21 -7.36 11.43
C ASN A 32 -11.08 -6.18 12.39
N TYR A 33 -9.90 -6.04 12.99
CA TYR A 33 -9.60 -4.99 13.95
C TYR A 33 -9.71 -3.58 13.35
N PHE A 34 -9.51 -3.41 12.03
CA PHE A 34 -9.63 -2.11 11.36
C PHE A 34 -11.07 -1.61 11.41
N TRP A 35 -12.03 -2.40 10.91
CA TRP A 35 -13.45 -2.01 10.93
C TRP A 35 -14.06 -2.06 12.31
N ARG A 36 -13.53 -2.92 13.19
CA ARG A 36 -13.94 -2.89 14.59
C ARG A 36 -13.67 -1.53 15.24
N LEU A 37 -12.48 -0.94 15.01
CA LEU A 37 -12.17 0.38 15.53
C LEU A 37 -13.14 1.45 14.99
N TYR A 38 -13.45 1.40 13.70
CA TYR A 38 -14.41 2.33 13.08
C TYR A 38 -15.82 2.19 13.64
N LEU A 39 -16.31 0.96 13.87
CA LEU A 39 -17.69 0.70 14.27
C LEU A 39 -17.92 0.80 15.79
N HIS A 40 -16.91 0.42 16.59
CA HIS A 40 -17.02 0.31 18.04
C HIS A 40 -16.12 1.29 18.81
N GLY A 41 -15.24 2.02 18.13
CA GLY A 41 -14.34 2.98 18.74
C GLY A 41 -13.21 2.38 19.58
N SER A 42 -13.07 1.04 19.60
CA SER A 42 -12.06 0.37 20.44
C SER A 42 -11.68 -1.01 19.91
N TYR A 43 -10.47 -1.43 20.23
CA TYR A 43 -10.01 -2.81 20.08
C TYR A 43 -10.48 -3.69 21.24
N THR A 44 -10.38 -5.02 21.07
CA THR A 44 -10.43 -5.99 22.15
C THR A 44 -9.14 -6.80 22.17
N GLU A 45 -8.91 -7.55 23.23
CA GLU A 45 -7.74 -8.42 23.34
C GLU A 45 -7.69 -9.46 22.20
N SER A 46 -8.85 -9.99 21.80
CA SER A 46 -8.96 -10.96 20.70
C SER A 46 -9.05 -10.33 19.29
N CYS A 47 -9.24 -9.02 19.18
CA CYS A 47 -9.37 -8.32 17.91
C CYS A 47 -8.64 -6.98 17.96
N SER A 48 -7.32 -7.05 17.78
CA SER A 48 -6.41 -5.92 17.74
C SER A 48 -5.23 -6.21 16.81
N PRO A 49 -4.52 -5.18 16.33
CA PRO A 49 -3.28 -5.39 15.61
C PRO A 49 -2.25 -6.12 16.46
N SER A 50 -1.47 -7.01 15.85
CA SER A 50 -0.47 -7.82 16.56
C SER A 50 0.57 -7.01 17.34
N TYR A 51 0.89 -5.79 16.89
CA TYR A 51 1.81 -4.91 17.61
C TYR A 51 1.24 -4.35 18.93
N LEU A 52 -0.07 -4.48 19.17
CA LEU A 52 -0.73 -4.12 20.43
C LEU A 52 -0.90 -5.33 21.36
N HIS A 53 -0.55 -6.54 20.94
CA HIS A 53 -0.62 -7.70 21.79
C HIS A 53 0.44 -7.65 22.89
N LYS A 54 0.04 -7.99 24.12
CA LYS A 54 0.90 -7.89 25.29
C LYS A 54 2.19 -8.69 25.15
N GLU A 55 2.12 -9.86 24.56
CA GLU A 55 3.27 -10.74 24.31
C GLU A 55 4.32 -10.13 23.37
N ASN A 56 3.93 -9.17 22.53
CA ASN A 56 4.84 -8.51 21.60
C ASN A 56 5.45 -7.21 22.16
N PHE A 57 4.94 -6.73 23.29
CA PHE A 57 5.29 -5.42 23.83
C PHE A 57 6.80 -5.26 24.09
N ASP A 58 7.41 -6.21 24.80
CA ASP A 58 8.83 -6.12 25.14
C ASP A 58 9.74 -6.22 23.92
N ALA A 59 9.40 -7.10 22.96
CA ALA A 59 10.13 -7.23 21.72
C ALA A 59 10.08 -5.94 20.87
N ILE A 60 8.92 -5.30 20.80
CA ILE A 60 8.73 -4.04 20.06
C ILE A 60 9.47 -2.91 20.78
N ARG A 61 9.31 -2.80 22.11
CA ARG A 61 9.96 -1.77 22.94
C ARG A 61 11.48 -1.79 22.78
N GLN A 62 12.10 -2.96 22.73
CA GLN A 62 13.56 -3.12 22.55
C GLN A 62 14.04 -2.76 21.14
N GLN A 63 13.13 -2.54 20.18
CA GLN A 63 13.48 -2.25 18.79
C GLN A 63 12.99 -0.89 18.30
N THR A 64 12.48 -0.05 19.20
CA THR A 64 11.95 1.28 18.82
C THR A 64 13.02 2.22 18.27
N ASP A 65 14.28 2.04 18.65
CA ASP A 65 15.43 2.78 18.12
C ASP A 65 15.70 2.51 16.63
N LYS A 66 15.22 1.37 16.10
CA LYS A 66 15.29 1.01 14.67
C LYS A 66 14.27 1.74 13.82
N LEU A 67 13.20 2.28 14.43
CA LEU A 67 12.19 3.07 13.73
C LEU A 67 12.68 4.51 13.57
N LYS A 68 12.70 4.97 12.33
CA LYS A 68 13.02 6.36 11.97
C LYS A 68 11.85 6.96 11.21
N THR A 69 11.46 8.16 11.54
CA THR A 69 10.40 8.91 10.89
C THR A 69 10.98 10.09 10.12
N HIS A 70 10.46 10.33 8.93
CA HIS A 70 10.87 11.44 8.08
C HIS A 70 9.63 12.11 7.49
N THR A 71 9.61 13.45 7.50
CA THR A 71 8.55 14.24 6.86
C THR A 71 9.10 14.79 5.55
N THR A 72 8.99 13.98 4.50
CA THR A 72 9.56 14.27 3.18
C THR A 72 8.89 13.43 2.11
N THR A 73 9.14 13.70 0.83
CA THR A 73 8.75 12.80 -0.26
C THR A 73 9.68 11.58 -0.31
N ILE A 74 9.21 10.49 -0.90
CA ILE A 74 10.05 9.29 -1.12
C ILE A 74 11.26 9.63 -1.97
N SER A 75 11.09 10.41 -3.04
CA SER A 75 12.18 10.86 -3.90
C SER A 75 13.25 11.63 -3.14
N GLN A 76 12.85 12.59 -2.31
CA GLN A 76 13.81 13.37 -1.53
C GLN A 76 14.48 12.50 -0.45
N PHE A 77 13.72 11.62 0.22
CA PHE A 77 14.27 10.69 1.18
C PHE A 77 15.36 9.79 0.57
N LEU A 78 15.11 9.23 -0.62
CA LEU A 78 16.06 8.35 -1.29
C LEU A 78 17.32 9.10 -1.78
N LYS A 79 17.19 10.36 -2.17
CA LYS A 79 18.34 11.24 -2.49
C LYS A 79 19.21 11.53 -1.27
N ASP A 80 18.57 11.78 -0.12
CA ASP A 80 19.28 12.14 1.12
C ASP A 80 19.87 10.91 1.83
N HIS A 81 19.29 9.72 1.58
CA HIS A 81 19.68 8.47 2.23
C HIS A 81 19.90 7.33 1.22
N PRO A 82 20.83 7.48 0.25
CA PRO A 82 21.04 6.49 -0.79
C PRO A 82 21.64 5.20 -0.20
N LYS A 83 20.92 4.10 -0.33
CA LYS A 83 21.38 2.74 0.04
C LYS A 83 20.41 1.71 -0.51
N PRO A 84 20.83 0.44 -0.66
CA PRO A 84 19.89 -0.60 -1.07
C PRO A 84 18.89 -0.92 0.04
N TYR A 85 17.62 -0.64 -0.22
CA TYR A 85 16.49 -1.03 0.63
C TYR A 85 15.97 -2.41 0.22
N SER A 86 15.53 -3.19 1.18
CA SER A 86 15.01 -4.54 0.94
C SER A 86 13.52 -4.57 0.63
N HIS A 87 12.78 -3.56 1.08
CA HIS A 87 11.32 -3.48 0.92
C HIS A 87 10.87 -2.04 0.75
N TYR A 88 9.90 -1.85 -0.14
CA TYR A 88 9.11 -0.63 -0.28
C TYR A 88 7.64 -0.95 -0.05
N ILE A 89 6.97 -0.15 0.76
CA ILE A 89 5.52 -0.21 0.96
C ILE A 89 4.97 1.14 0.55
N LEU A 90 4.40 1.17 -0.66
CA LEU A 90 3.88 2.37 -1.31
C LEU A 90 2.36 2.36 -1.21
N LEU A 91 1.80 3.54 -1.02
CA LEU A 91 0.36 3.74 -0.98
C LEU A 91 -0.08 4.56 -2.20
N ASP A 92 -1.29 5.07 -2.15
CA ASP A 92 -1.99 5.77 -3.21
C ASP A 92 -1.44 7.17 -3.60
N HIS A 93 -0.31 7.60 -3.04
CA HIS A 93 0.36 8.83 -3.46
C HIS A 93 0.81 8.80 -4.93
N GLN A 94 1.08 7.60 -5.48
CA GLN A 94 1.44 7.45 -6.89
C GLN A 94 0.25 7.67 -7.82
N ASP A 95 -0.98 7.36 -7.40
CA ASP A 95 -2.20 7.72 -8.13
C ASP A 95 -2.28 9.23 -8.33
N TRP A 96 -1.97 9.99 -7.27
CA TRP A 96 -1.93 11.45 -7.34
C TRP A 96 -0.80 11.96 -8.24
N LEU A 97 0.40 11.38 -8.16
CA LEU A 97 1.52 11.74 -9.04
C LEU A 97 1.19 11.45 -10.50
N ALA A 98 0.57 10.32 -10.79
CA ALA A 98 0.16 9.95 -12.14
C ALA A 98 -0.83 10.95 -12.76
N GLU A 99 -1.75 11.48 -11.95
CA GLU A 99 -2.74 12.48 -12.41
C GLU A 99 -2.13 13.88 -12.55
N HIS A 100 -1.17 14.27 -11.69
CA HIS A 100 -0.76 15.66 -11.55
C HIS A 100 0.70 15.95 -11.90
N ASN A 101 1.58 14.96 -11.82
CA ASN A 101 3.03 15.15 -12.01
C ASN A 101 3.75 13.87 -12.45
N VAL A 102 3.51 13.46 -13.69
CA VAL A 102 4.15 12.27 -14.29
C VAL A 102 5.68 12.29 -14.20
N PRO A 103 6.38 13.42 -14.44
CA PRO A 103 7.83 13.45 -14.28
C PRO A 103 8.31 13.11 -12.86
N ALA A 104 7.57 13.53 -11.82
CA ALA A 104 7.91 13.18 -10.45
C ALA A 104 7.65 11.69 -10.14
N LEU A 105 6.64 11.09 -10.76
CA LEU A 105 6.39 9.65 -10.67
C LEU A 105 7.54 8.85 -11.30
N GLU A 106 8.00 9.26 -12.49
CA GLU A 106 9.13 8.61 -13.14
C GLU A 106 10.42 8.76 -12.33
N GLU A 107 10.68 9.95 -11.77
CA GLU A 107 11.83 10.19 -10.91
C GLU A 107 11.79 9.30 -9.67
N GLU A 108 10.62 9.19 -9.02
CA GLU A 108 10.44 8.33 -7.85
C GLU A 108 10.76 6.87 -8.17
N TRP A 109 10.25 6.35 -9.28
CA TRP A 109 10.55 4.98 -9.70
C TRP A 109 12.03 4.75 -10.04
N ARG A 110 12.70 5.72 -10.69
CA ARG A 110 14.15 5.62 -10.94
C ARG A 110 14.92 5.53 -9.63
N LEU A 111 14.61 6.41 -8.67
CA LEU A 111 15.24 6.40 -7.36
C LEU A 111 14.96 5.13 -6.55
N ILE A 112 13.74 4.59 -6.62
CA ILE A 112 13.39 3.30 -6.01
C ILE A 112 14.28 2.20 -6.59
N LEU A 113 14.40 2.11 -7.92
CA LEU A 113 15.21 1.08 -8.56
C LEU A 113 16.71 1.26 -8.30
N GLU A 114 17.24 2.49 -8.35
CA GLU A 114 18.63 2.81 -8.01
C GLU A 114 19.00 2.45 -6.56
N ASN A 115 18.02 2.56 -5.65
CA ASN A 115 18.17 2.20 -4.24
C ASN A 115 17.62 0.79 -3.92
N SER A 116 17.57 -0.08 -4.92
CA SER A 116 17.17 -1.48 -4.80
C SER A 116 18.35 -2.42 -5.13
N LYS A 117 18.15 -3.69 -4.88
CA LYS A 117 19.00 -4.80 -5.33
C LYS A 117 18.10 -5.94 -5.81
N PRO A 118 18.61 -6.88 -6.60
CA PRO A 118 17.85 -8.08 -6.95
C PRO A 118 17.23 -8.74 -5.72
N GLY A 119 15.93 -9.02 -5.78
CA GLY A 119 15.13 -9.54 -4.67
C GLY A 119 14.51 -8.48 -3.75
N THR A 120 14.73 -7.17 -3.98
CA THR A 120 13.97 -6.11 -3.28
C THR A 120 12.49 -6.26 -3.57
N ARG A 121 11.66 -6.23 -2.54
CA ARG A 121 10.21 -6.39 -2.64
C ARG A 121 9.50 -5.05 -2.63
N ILE A 122 8.50 -4.93 -3.49
CA ILE A 122 7.68 -3.72 -3.60
C ILE A 122 6.22 -4.11 -3.38
N LEU A 123 5.54 -3.42 -2.47
CA LEU A 123 4.10 -3.48 -2.30
C LEU A 123 3.54 -2.11 -2.64
N LEU A 124 2.63 -2.04 -3.60
CA LEU A 124 1.87 -0.85 -3.95
C LEU A 124 0.38 -1.10 -3.71
N ARG A 125 -0.31 -0.14 -3.14
CA ARG A 125 -1.77 -0.09 -3.04
C ARG A 125 -2.28 1.12 -3.81
N SER A 126 -3.31 0.91 -4.61
CA SER A 126 -3.90 1.93 -5.47
C SER A 126 -5.40 2.03 -5.29
N ALA A 127 -5.93 3.23 -5.48
CA ALA A 127 -7.36 3.47 -5.60
C ALA A 127 -7.92 3.10 -6.99
N ALA A 128 -7.04 2.90 -7.98
CA ALA A 128 -7.39 2.41 -9.30
C ALA A 128 -7.66 0.90 -9.29
N GLU A 129 -8.65 0.44 -10.05
CA GLU A 129 -8.88 -0.99 -10.25
C GLU A 129 -7.71 -1.64 -10.99
N GLU A 130 -7.13 -0.90 -11.94
CA GLU A 130 -5.95 -1.28 -12.68
C GLU A 130 -4.96 -0.12 -12.72
N VAL A 131 -3.70 -0.37 -12.37
CA VAL A 131 -2.62 0.60 -12.47
C VAL A 131 -2.03 0.55 -13.87
N THR A 132 -2.28 1.61 -14.64
CA THR A 132 -1.79 1.78 -16.03
C THR A 132 -0.67 2.82 -16.13
N PHE A 133 -0.27 3.40 -14.99
CA PHE A 133 0.68 4.51 -14.95
C PHE A 133 2.11 4.11 -14.62
N PHE A 134 2.40 2.81 -14.49
CA PHE A 134 3.79 2.39 -14.33
C PHE A 134 4.62 2.77 -15.55
N PRO A 135 5.76 3.48 -15.39
CA PRO A 135 6.68 3.70 -16.50
C PRO A 135 7.16 2.37 -17.09
N ASP A 136 7.37 2.33 -18.41
CA ASP A 136 7.79 1.11 -19.13
C ASP A 136 9.01 0.43 -18.50
N PHE A 137 10.01 1.21 -18.08
CA PHE A 137 11.22 0.69 -17.46
C PHE A 137 10.95 -0.06 -16.12
N VAL A 138 9.81 0.19 -15.47
CA VAL A 138 9.43 -0.54 -14.25
C VAL A 138 9.04 -1.97 -14.60
N HIS A 139 8.32 -2.19 -15.70
CA HIS A 139 7.96 -3.54 -16.17
C HIS A 139 9.20 -4.36 -16.56
N ASP A 140 10.24 -3.69 -17.07
CA ASP A 140 11.50 -4.35 -17.38
C ASP A 140 12.28 -4.76 -16.12
N ALA A 141 12.24 -3.93 -15.09
CA ALA A 141 13.04 -4.08 -13.86
C ALA A 141 12.34 -4.84 -12.73
N VAL A 142 11.00 -4.92 -12.73
CA VAL A 142 10.20 -5.53 -11.66
C VAL A 142 9.36 -6.66 -12.21
N GLU A 143 9.41 -7.80 -11.56
CA GLU A 143 8.52 -8.92 -11.79
C GLU A 143 7.31 -8.82 -10.83
N PHE A 144 6.11 -8.61 -11.39
CA PHE A 144 4.88 -8.52 -10.60
C PHE A 144 4.26 -9.91 -10.39
N GLU A 145 4.02 -10.27 -9.12
CA GLU A 145 3.45 -11.55 -8.68
C GLU A 145 1.90 -11.50 -8.73
N HIS A 146 1.29 -11.60 -9.92
CA HIS A 146 -0.15 -11.38 -10.10
C HIS A 146 -1.04 -12.30 -9.27
N GLU A 147 -0.80 -13.62 -9.28
CA GLU A 147 -1.64 -14.59 -8.53
C GLU A 147 -1.60 -14.33 -7.04
N LYS A 148 -0.41 -14.16 -6.48
CA LYS A 148 -0.22 -13.85 -5.05
C LYS A 148 -0.79 -12.50 -4.66
N THR A 149 -0.71 -11.54 -5.56
CA THR A 149 -1.31 -10.22 -5.41
C THR A 149 -2.82 -10.32 -5.26
N LEU A 150 -3.49 -11.04 -6.15
CA LEU A 150 -4.95 -11.24 -6.11
C LEU A 150 -5.39 -11.94 -4.81
N GLU A 151 -4.74 -13.05 -4.46
CA GLU A 151 -5.03 -13.79 -3.23
C GLU A 151 -4.89 -12.89 -1.98
N THR A 152 -3.83 -12.07 -1.94
CA THR A 152 -3.57 -11.18 -0.81
C THR A 152 -4.57 -10.04 -0.77
N HIS A 153 -4.94 -9.49 -1.92
CA HIS A 153 -5.92 -8.41 -2.03
C HIS A 153 -7.32 -8.85 -1.60
N GLU A 154 -7.74 -10.07 -1.91
CA GLU A 154 -9.02 -10.61 -1.45
C GLU A 154 -9.14 -10.65 0.08
N ARG A 155 -8.01 -10.79 0.77
CA ARG A 155 -7.90 -10.82 2.23
C ARG A 155 -7.62 -9.45 2.85
N ASP A 156 -7.58 -8.38 2.05
CA ASP A 156 -7.33 -7.04 2.59
C ASP A 156 -8.44 -6.61 3.54
N ARG A 157 -8.10 -6.46 4.81
CA ARG A 157 -9.03 -6.11 5.89
C ARG A 157 -9.58 -4.70 5.77
N VAL A 158 -8.83 -3.80 5.17
CA VAL A 158 -9.26 -2.40 4.98
C VAL A 158 -10.33 -2.33 3.90
N GLY A 159 -10.10 -3.00 2.77
CA GLY A 159 -11.06 -3.11 1.66
C GLY A 159 -11.33 -1.79 0.92
N THR A 160 -10.51 -0.76 1.15
CA THR A 160 -10.69 0.56 0.54
C THR A 160 -9.76 0.83 -0.64
N TYR A 161 -8.74 0.01 -0.84
CA TYR A 161 -7.94 0.04 -2.07
C TYR A 161 -8.58 -0.85 -3.13
N ALA A 162 -8.64 -0.37 -4.36
CA ALA A 162 -9.23 -1.12 -5.46
C ALA A 162 -8.28 -2.18 -6.01
N SER A 163 -6.96 -1.91 -5.95
CA SER A 163 -5.94 -2.86 -6.36
C SER A 163 -4.70 -2.84 -5.46
N VAL A 164 -3.95 -3.92 -5.54
CA VAL A 164 -2.66 -4.12 -4.86
C VAL A 164 -1.69 -4.72 -5.86
N TYR A 165 -0.44 -4.34 -5.81
CA TYR A 165 0.63 -4.89 -6.64
C TYR A 165 1.79 -5.32 -5.75
N MET A 166 2.20 -6.57 -5.89
CA MET A 166 3.39 -7.11 -5.27
C MET A 166 4.42 -7.40 -6.36
N GLY A 167 5.61 -6.85 -6.22
CA GLY A 167 6.67 -7.00 -7.18
C GLY A 167 8.01 -7.31 -6.54
N ILE A 168 8.89 -7.92 -7.32
CA ILE A 168 10.27 -8.24 -6.96
C ILE A 168 11.19 -7.62 -8.01
N VAL A 169 12.17 -6.85 -7.57
CA VAL A 169 13.21 -6.30 -8.45
C VAL A 169 14.08 -7.44 -8.95
N LYS A 170 14.29 -7.49 -10.29
CA LYS A 170 15.07 -8.51 -11.01
C LYS A 170 16.57 -8.41 -10.76
#